data_b44128d7d269bc88f4d9c7549658a44b
#
_entry.id   b44128d7d269bc88f4d9c7549658a44b
#
_cell.length_a   1.000
_cell.length_b   1.000
_cell.length_c   1.000
_cell.angle_alpha   90.00
_cell.angle_beta   90.00
_cell.angle_gamma   90.00
#
_symmetry.space_group_name_H-M   'P 1'
#
loop_
_entity.id
_entity.type
_entity.pdbx_description
1 polymer ?
#
loop_
_entity_poly.entity_id
_entity_poly.type
_entity_poly.pdbx_seq_one_letter_code
_entity_poly.pdbx_strand_id
1 'polypeptide(L)'
;MRYFIGIDVAKSKHTACVIDTYGTVLVESFDFTNDIIGFQSLLKNIKPFLKKKHLVGMEDTGHYGDNLRNFLLEKQYKVVMLNPIVTSHIRKASNKAKNDRIDCFIIANTMMNPNFYRDQHAQSIDYATVRQLTRMHHTHTEEINRYKCQLQKSIDIVFPEFNSLLNTKYSKTYLEILDTYHSAHTIA
;
A
#
# COMPACT_ATOMS: atom_id res chain seq x y z
N MET A 1 -20.83 -3.76 24.73
CA MET A 1 -20.09 -4.81 24.02
C MET A 1 -19.58 -4.20 22.71
N ARG A 2 -18.33 -4.32 22.37
CA ARG A 2 -17.72 -3.82 21.13
C ARG A 2 -17.35 -5.02 20.26
N TYR A 3 -17.44 -4.88 18.94
CA TYR A 3 -17.08 -5.92 18.00
C TYR A 3 -15.89 -5.48 17.16
N PHE A 4 -15.03 -6.43 16.84
CA PHE A 4 -13.84 -6.24 16.01
C PHE A 4 -13.96 -7.11 14.76
N ILE A 5 -13.97 -6.46 13.61
CA ILE A 5 -14.03 -7.09 12.30
C ILE A 5 -12.63 -7.00 11.69
N GLY A 6 -11.90 -8.10 11.70
CA GLY A 6 -10.57 -8.19 11.10
C GLY A 6 -10.68 -8.62 9.65
N ILE A 7 -9.97 -7.91 8.76
CA ILE A 7 -9.96 -8.20 7.33
C ILE A 7 -8.52 -8.34 6.87
N ASP A 8 -8.17 -9.52 6.39
CA ASP A 8 -6.94 -9.74 5.65
C ASP A 8 -7.17 -9.41 4.18
N VAL A 9 -6.35 -8.51 3.63
CA VAL A 9 -6.53 -7.95 2.28
C VAL A 9 -5.56 -8.57 1.29
N ALA A 10 -6.11 -9.00 0.13
CA ALA A 10 -5.31 -9.53 -0.97
C ALA A 10 -5.84 -9.01 -2.32
N LYS A 11 -5.13 -9.29 -3.40
CA LYS A 11 -5.39 -8.72 -4.73
C LYS A 11 -6.81 -8.99 -5.26
N SER A 12 -7.26 -10.23 -5.18
CA SER A 12 -8.53 -10.66 -5.79
C SER A 12 -9.59 -11.06 -4.77
N LYS A 13 -9.18 -11.43 -3.57
CA LYS A 13 -10.06 -11.99 -2.55
C LYS A 13 -9.57 -11.58 -1.17
N HIS A 14 -10.48 -11.15 -0.32
CA HIS A 14 -10.23 -10.79 1.08
C HIS A 14 -10.83 -11.85 2.01
N THR A 15 -10.28 -11.98 3.21
CA THR A 15 -10.80 -12.87 4.25
C THR A 15 -11.17 -12.06 5.48
N ALA A 16 -12.38 -12.22 6.01
CA ALA A 16 -12.85 -11.51 7.19
C ALA A 16 -13.34 -12.44 8.28
N CYS A 17 -13.26 -11.97 9.52
CA CYS A 17 -13.86 -12.60 10.70
C CYS A 17 -14.41 -11.56 11.66
N VAL A 18 -15.22 -11.99 12.63
CA VAL A 18 -15.76 -11.11 13.69
C VAL A 18 -15.50 -11.73 15.05
N ILE A 19 -14.91 -10.93 15.96
CA ILE A 19 -14.74 -11.31 17.36
C ILE A 19 -15.37 -10.26 18.29
N ASP A 20 -15.64 -10.66 19.51
CA ASP A 20 -16.07 -9.75 20.58
C ASP A 20 -14.89 -9.18 21.41
N THR A 21 -15.21 -8.44 22.46
CA THR A 21 -14.24 -7.85 23.39
C THR A 21 -13.48 -8.87 24.25
N TYR A 22 -13.89 -10.12 24.26
CA TYR A 22 -13.22 -11.20 24.98
C TYR A 22 -12.40 -12.09 24.04
N GLY A 23 -12.37 -11.77 22.74
CA GLY A 23 -11.69 -12.58 21.73
C GLY A 23 -12.51 -13.80 21.26
N THR A 24 -13.80 -13.88 21.69
CA THR A 24 -14.69 -14.96 21.24
C THR A 24 -15.06 -14.77 19.79
N VAL A 25 -14.90 -15.81 18.98
CA VAL A 25 -15.27 -15.80 17.56
C VAL A 25 -16.80 -15.83 17.44
N LEU A 26 -17.35 -14.81 16.80
CA LEU A 26 -18.78 -14.67 16.54
C LEU A 26 -19.15 -15.01 15.09
N VAL A 27 -18.22 -14.74 14.16
CA VAL A 27 -18.29 -15.16 12.77
C VAL A 27 -16.93 -15.74 12.40
N GLU A 28 -16.94 -16.99 12.01
CA GLU A 28 -15.78 -17.68 11.48
C GLU A 28 -15.24 -16.97 10.22
N SER A 29 -14.00 -17.24 9.88
CA SER A 29 -13.38 -16.64 8.70
C SER A 29 -14.13 -17.01 7.43
N PHE A 30 -14.48 -16.01 6.63
CA PHE A 30 -15.12 -16.16 5.33
C PHE A 30 -14.44 -15.28 4.29
N ASP A 31 -14.50 -15.75 3.05
CA ASP A 31 -13.89 -15.07 1.91
C ASP A 31 -14.90 -14.23 1.15
N PHE A 32 -14.44 -13.11 0.57
CA PHE A 32 -15.22 -12.28 -0.34
C PHE A 32 -14.32 -11.63 -1.40
N THR A 33 -14.85 -11.36 -2.59
CA THR A 33 -14.11 -10.80 -3.71
C THR A 33 -13.79 -9.31 -3.53
N ASN A 34 -12.69 -8.84 -4.16
CA ASN A 34 -12.30 -7.43 -4.14
C ASN A 34 -13.08 -6.63 -5.19
N ASP A 35 -14.41 -6.65 -5.07
CA ASP A 35 -15.37 -5.95 -5.93
C ASP A 35 -16.64 -5.58 -5.15
N ILE A 36 -17.55 -4.86 -5.82
CA ILE A 36 -18.78 -4.39 -5.18
C ILE A 36 -19.67 -5.53 -4.67
N ILE A 37 -19.67 -6.68 -5.34
CA ILE A 37 -20.45 -7.86 -4.98
C ILE A 37 -19.90 -8.46 -3.69
N GLY A 38 -18.56 -8.62 -3.62
CA GLY A 38 -17.88 -9.09 -2.42
C GLY A 38 -18.08 -8.14 -1.23
N PHE A 39 -18.02 -6.81 -1.46
CA PHE A 39 -18.23 -5.82 -0.41
C PHE A 39 -19.67 -5.85 0.12
N GLN A 40 -20.66 -6.09 -0.73
CA GLN A 40 -22.05 -6.31 -0.28
C GLN A 40 -22.20 -7.60 0.50
N SER A 41 -21.51 -8.67 0.10
CA SER A 41 -21.46 -9.93 0.84
C SER A 41 -20.83 -9.75 2.22
N LEU A 42 -19.70 -9.02 2.32
CA LEU A 42 -19.12 -8.63 3.61
C LEU A 42 -20.16 -7.96 4.50
N LEU A 43 -20.80 -6.89 4.00
CA LEU A 43 -21.81 -6.15 4.79
C LEU A 43 -22.96 -7.04 5.25
N LYS A 44 -23.42 -7.98 4.42
CA LYS A 44 -24.49 -8.94 4.79
C LYS A 44 -24.05 -9.79 6.00
N ASN A 45 -22.83 -10.29 6.00
CA ASN A 45 -22.31 -11.15 7.08
C ASN A 45 -22.05 -10.37 8.38
N ILE A 46 -21.60 -9.11 8.30
CA ILE A 46 -21.28 -8.31 9.50
C ILE A 46 -22.45 -7.44 9.99
N LYS A 47 -23.55 -7.32 9.22
CA LYS A 47 -24.72 -6.48 9.53
C LYS A 47 -25.25 -6.60 10.96
N PRO A 48 -25.34 -7.79 11.58
CA PRO A 48 -25.82 -7.93 12.95
C PRO A 48 -24.96 -7.17 13.98
N PHE A 49 -23.68 -7.00 13.70
CA PHE A 49 -22.68 -6.40 14.60
C PHE A 49 -22.55 -4.90 14.39
N LEU A 50 -22.97 -4.36 13.23
CA LEU A 50 -22.85 -2.95 12.87
C LEU A 50 -23.79 -2.03 13.65
N LYS A 51 -24.86 -2.56 14.25
CA LYS A 51 -25.82 -1.81 15.09
C LYS A 51 -25.24 -1.42 16.46
N LYS A 52 -24.10 -1.97 16.85
CA LYS A 52 -23.42 -1.72 18.12
C LYS A 52 -22.06 -1.08 17.87
N LYS A 53 -21.33 -0.71 18.93
CA LYS A 53 -19.96 -0.21 18.79
C LYS A 53 -19.08 -1.26 18.10
N HIS A 54 -18.62 -0.98 16.92
CA HIS A 54 -17.75 -1.86 16.11
C HIS A 54 -16.51 -1.13 15.62
N LEU A 55 -15.54 -1.90 15.18
CA LEU A 55 -14.31 -1.42 14.57
C LEU A 55 -13.95 -2.38 13.44
N VAL A 56 -13.71 -1.85 12.25
CA VAL A 56 -13.25 -2.63 11.10
C VAL A 56 -11.77 -2.34 10.89
N GLY A 57 -10.95 -3.37 10.87
CA GLY A 57 -9.51 -3.20 10.71
C GLY A 57 -8.93 -4.04 9.59
N MET A 58 -7.90 -3.49 8.96
CA MET A 58 -7.10 -4.16 7.95
C MET A 58 -5.65 -3.73 8.05
N GLU A 59 -4.73 -4.52 7.50
CA GLU A 59 -3.32 -4.14 7.42
C GLU A 59 -3.09 -3.06 6.35
N ASP A 60 -2.14 -2.15 6.61
CA ASP A 60 -1.68 -1.15 5.64
C ASP A 60 -0.64 -1.78 4.68
N THR A 61 -1.10 -2.76 3.89
CA THR A 61 -0.29 -3.53 2.93
C THR A 61 -0.62 -3.13 1.49
N GLY A 62 0.02 -2.06 1.01
CA GLY A 62 -0.14 -1.64 -0.39
C GLY A 62 -1.53 -1.09 -0.73
N HIS A 63 -1.94 -1.22 -2.01
CA HIS A 63 -3.15 -0.58 -2.55
C HIS A 63 -4.38 -1.50 -2.65
N TYR A 64 -4.22 -2.79 -2.38
CA TYR A 64 -5.33 -3.75 -2.57
C TYR A 64 -6.52 -3.54 -1.64
N GLY A 65 -6.29 -2.94 -0.46
CA GLY A 65 -7.32 -2.61 0.51
C GLY A 65 -7.98 -1.24 0.29
N ASP A 66 -7.46 -0.40 -0.60
CA ASP A 66 -7.92 0.99 -0.75
C ASP A 66 -9.39 1.08 -1.20
N ASN A 67 -9.81 0.23 -2.15
CA ASN A 67 -11.19 0.18 -2.63
C ASN A 67 -12.16 -0.19 -1.51
N LEU A 68 -11.85 -1.24 -0.77
CA LEU A 68 -12.66 -1.69 0.36
C LEU A 68 -12.70 -0.63 1.48
N ARG A 69 -11.55 -0.05 1.81
CA ARG A 69 -11.45 1.03 2.81
C ARG A 69 -12.35 2.20 2.43
N ASN A 70 -12.26 2.69 1.20
CA ASN A 70 -13.05 3.83 0.72
C ASN A 70 -14.55 3.49 0.76
N PHE A 71 -14.94 2.31 0.28
CA PHE A 71 -16.33 1.83 0.34
C PHE A 71 -16.89 1.81 1.76
N LEU A 72 -16.09 1.35 2.75
CA LEU A 72 -16.51 1.31 4.14
C LEU A 72 -16.59 2.72 4.76
N LEU A 73 -15.65 3.60 4.45
CA LEU A 73 -15.65 4.98 4.93
C LEU A 73 -16.80 5.80 4.35
N GLU A 74 -17.14 5.64 3.06
CA GLU A 74 -18.32 6.27 2.44
C GLU A 74 -19.64 5.84 3.13
N LYS A 75 -19.68 4.62 3.63
CA LYS A 75 -20.81 4.12 4.42
C LYS A 75 -20.73 4.47 5.92
N GLN A 76 -19.79 5.34 6.29
CA GLN A 76 -19.59 5.84 7.66
C GLN A 76 -19.22 4.75 8.68
N TYR A 77 -18.60 3.65 8.24
CA TYR A 77 -18.05 2.67 9.16
C TYR A 77 -16.74 3.16 9.75
N LYS A 78 -16.49 2.81 11.03
CA LYS A 78 -15.23 3.14 11.67
C LYS A 78 -14.15 2.15 11.22
N VAL A 79 -13.27 2.62 10.33
CA VAL A 79 -12.15 1.85 9.77
C VAL A 79 -10.85 2.24 10.44
N VAL A 80 -10.00 1.26 10.72
CA VAL A 80 -8.66 1.46 11.26
C VAL A 80 -7.63 0.67 10.44
N MET A 81 -6.43 1.21 10.34
CA MET A 81 -5.31 0.55 9.69
C MET A 81 -4.28 0.11 10.72
N LEU A 82 -3.82 -1.12 10.59
CA LEU A 82 -2.79 -1.70 11.44
C LEU A 82 -1.44 -1.69 10.73
N ASN A 83 -0.39 -1.50 11.53
CA ASN A 83 0.96 -1.63 11.01
C ASN A 83 1.29 -3.13 10.79
N PRO A 84 1.68 -3.55 9.57
CA PRO A 84 2.02 -4.94 9.26
C PRO A 84 3.15 -5.52 10.12
N ILE A 85 4.03 -4.66 10.63
CA ILE A 85 5.10 -5.09 11.55
C ILE A 85 4.49 -5.63 12.84
N VAL A 86 3.48 -4.95 13.41
CA VAL A 86 2.84 -5.35 14.67
C VAL A 86 2.12 -6.69 14.51
N THR A 87 1.31 -6.85 13.48
CA THR A 87 0.58 -8.11 13.21
C THR A 87 1.53 -9.27 12.92
N SER A 88 2.63 -9.01 12.21
CA SER A 88 3.70 -10.00 11.98
C SER A 88 4.37 -10.46 13.28
N HIS A 89 4.66 -9.54 14.20
CA HIS A 89 5.23 -9.88 15.52
C HIS A 89 4.25 -10.72 16.34
N ILE A 90 2.97 -10.36 16.38
CA ILE A 90 1.93 -11.12 17.10
C ILE A 90 1.79 -12.52 16.52
N ARG A 91 1.82 -12.67 15.17
CA ARG A 91 1.79 -13.97 14.50
C ARG A 91 2.96 -14.84 14.91
N LYS A 92 4.18 -14.30 14.87
CA LYS A 92 5.40 -15.03 15.26
C LYS A 92 5.35 -15.44 16.73
N ALA A 93 4.92 -14.56 17.62
CA ALA A 93 4.77 -14.88 19.06
C ALA A 93 3.73 -15.98 19.32
N SER A 94 2.73 -16.11 18.44
CA SER A 94 1.69 -17.15 18.54
C SER A 94 2.08 -18.48 17.92
N ASN A 95 3.27 -18.64 17.34
CA ASN A 95 3.74 -19.82 16.59
C ASN A 95 2.75 -20.31 15.51
N LYS A 96 1.94 -19.40 14.95
CA LYS A 96 0.94 -19.73 13.93
C LYS A 96 1.54 -19.60 12.53
N ALA A 97 1.32 -20.62 11.70
CA ALA A 97 1.66 -20.57 10.28
C ALA A 97 0.87 -19.45 9.57
N LYS A 98 1.45 -18.88 8.52
CA LYS A 98 0.76 -17.87 7.69
C LYS A 98 -0.42 -18.52 6.97
N ASN A 99 -1.62 -18.03 7.26
CA ASN A 99 -2.87 -18.45 6.62
C ASN A 99 -3.87 -17.30 6.73
N ASP A 100 -4.50 -16.92 5.62
CA ASP A 100 -5.44 -15.81 5.51
C ASP A 100 -6.57 -15.91 6.57
N ARG A 101 -7.02 -17.13 6.87
CA ARG A 101 -8.00 -17.38 7.92
C ARG A 101 -7.51 -17.04 9.33
N ILE A 102 -6.23 -17.30 9.60
CA ILE A 102 -5.60 -16.96 10.89
C ILE A 102 -5.29 -15.46 10.93
N ASP A 103 -4.90 -14.90 9.80
CA ASP A 103 -4.47 -13.51 9.71
C ASP A 103 -5.62 -12.52 9.99
N CYS A 104 -6.83 -12.80 9.53
CA CYS A 104 -7.99 -11.96 9.88
C CYS A 104 -8.28 -11.98 11.40
N PHE A 105 -8.08 -13.11 12.10
CA PHE A 105 -8.20 -13.17 13.58
C PHE A 105 -7.08 -12.40 14.29
N ILE A 106 -5.85 -12.48 13.78
CA ILE A 106 -4.74 -11.70 14.34
C ILE A 106 -5.01 -10.20 14.22
N ILE A 107 -5.51 -9.76 13.04
CA ILE A 107 -5.91 -8.37 12.81
C ILE A 107 -7.02 -7.97 13.81
N ALA A 108 -8.06 -8.78 13.96
CA ALA A 108 -9.16 -8.52 14.89
C ALA A 108 -8.69 -8.42 16.34
N ASN A 109 -7.85 -9.34 16.80
CA ASN A 109 -7.27 -9.33 18.14
C ASN A 109 -6.34 -8.13 18.36
N THR A 110 -5.55 -7.74 17.38
CA THR A 110 -4.64 -6.60 17.48
C THR A 110 -5.41 -5.30 17.72
N MET A 111 -6.61 -5.16 17.14
CA MET A 111 -7.47 -4.00 17.35
C MET A 111 -8.03 -3.88 18.77
N MET A 112 -7.93 -4.90 19.61
CA MET A 112 -8.33 -4.80 21.02
C MET A 112 -7.43 -3.82 21.79
N ASN A 113 -6.20 -3.59 21.32
CA ASN A 113 -5.29 -2.59 21.88
C ASN A 113 -5.26 -1.33 21.01
N PRO A 114 -5.78 -0.18 21.49
CA PRO A 114 -5.81 1.07 20.72
C PRO A 114 -4.44 1.60 20.27
N ASN A 115 -3.36 1.19 20.92
CA ASN A 115 -2.01 1.63 20.58
C ASN A 115 -1.47 1.01 19.26
N PHE A 116 -2.12 -0.02 18.74
CA PHE A 116 -1.64 -0.78 17.59
C PHE A 116 -2.31 -0.42 16.26
N TYR A 117 -3.23 0.56 16.26
CA TYR A 117 -3.89 0.98 15.03
C TYR A 117 -4.01 2.50 14.93
N ARG A 118 -4.28 2.97 13.71
CA ARG A 118 -4.59 4.37 13.41
C ARG A 118 -6.01 4.48 12.85
N ASP A 119 -6.79 5.39 13.42
CA ASP A 119 -8.11 5.71 12.89
C ASP A 119 -7.99 6.26 11.46
N GLN A 120 -8.89 5.84 10.59
CA GLN A 120 -9.01 6.35 9.23
C GLN A 120 -10.26 7.21 9.12
N HIS A 121 -10.12 8.31 8.41
CA HIS A 121 -11.23 9.18 8.02
C HIS A 121 -11.36 9.11 6.50
N ALA A 122 -12.56 9.37 5.99
CA ALA A 122 -12.74 9.55 4.54
C ALA A 122 -11.82 10.65 4.06
N GLN A 123 -10.86 10.29 3.20
CA GLN A 123 -9.96 11.27 2.59
C GLN A 123 -10.69 11.91 1.41
N SER A 124 -10.50 13.22 1.23
CA SER A 124 -10.97 13.86 0.01
C SER A 124 -10.26 13.20 -1.21
N ILE A 125 -10.95 13.14 -2.33
CA ILE A 125 -10.39 12.65 -3.60
C ILE A 125 -9.09 13.40 -3.92
N ASP A 126 -9.04 14.70 -3.66
CA ASP A 126 -7.87 15.55 -3.86
C ASP A 126 -6.64 15.08 -3.07
N TYR A 127 -6.82 14.71 -1.79
CA TYR A 127 -5.71 14.23 -0.97
C TYR A 127 -5.17 12.88 -1.46
N ALA A 128 -6.05 11.94 -1.85
CA ALA A 128 -5.64 10.67 -2.41
C ALA A 128 -4.89 10.86 -3.74
N THR A 129 -5.36 11.76 -4.59
CA THR A 129 -4.72 12.13 -5.86
C THR A 129 -3.35 12.74 -5.63
N VAL A 130 -3.23 13.72 -4.73
CA VAL A 130 -1.94 14.35 -4.39
C VAL A 130 -0.94 13.30 -3.86
N ARG A 131 -1.37 12.42 -2.98
CA ARG A 131 -0.53 11.33 -2.46
C ARG A 131 -0.03 10.41 -3.57
N GLN A 132 -0.88 10.06 -4.52
CA GLN A 132 -0.51 9.22 -5.66
C GLN A 132 0.48 9.95 -6.58
N LEU A 133 0.22 11.21 -6.92
CA LEU A 133 1.11 12.03 -7.74
C LEU A 133 2.49 12.20 -7.08
N THR A 134 2.54 12.43 -5.77
CA THR A 134 3.80 12.53 -5.01
C THR A 134 4.61 11.23 -5.08
N ARG A 135 3.94 10.08 -4.95
CA ARG A 135 4.62 8.77 -5.10
C ARG A 135 5.16 8.57 -6.51
N MET A 136 4.36 8.88 -7.53
CA MET A 136 4.80 8.80 -8.94
C MET A 136 5.99 9.73 -9.20
N HIS A 137 5.93 10.97 -8.71
CA HIS A 137 7.05 11.92 -8.83
C HIS A 137 8.34 11.35 -8.20
N HIS A 138 8.25 10.76 -7.01
CA HIS A 138 9.40 10.13 -6.34
C HIS A 138 9.97 8.99 -7.20
N THR A 139 9.13 8.06 -7.64
CA THR A 139 9.54 6.94 -8.49
C THR A 139 10.24 7.42 -9.77
N HIS A 140 9.66 8.39 -10.48
CA HIS A 140 10.27 8.94 -11.70
C HIS A 140 11.62 9.65 -11.41
N THR A 141 11.72 10.33 -10.28
CA THR A 141 12.99 10.96 -9.88
C THR A 141 14.09 9.92 -9.65
N GLU A 142 13.79 8.81 -9.00
CA GLU A 142 14.73 7.70 -8.80
C GLU A 142 15.13 7.04 -10.14
N GLU A 143 14.17 6.84 -11.03
CA GLU A 143 14.43 6.30 -12.37
C GLU A 143 15.32 7.23 -13.19
N ILE A 144 15.03 8.53 -13.20
CA ILE A 144 15.88 9.54 -13.87
C ILE A 144 17.30 9.49 -13.33
N ASN A 145 17.50 9.41 -12.03
CA ASN A 145 18.83 9.32 -11.43
C ASN A 145 19.55 8.04 -11.84
N ARG A 146 18.84 6.92 -11.91
CA ARG A 146 19.38 5.65 -12.40
C ARG A 146 19.86 5.76 -13.86
N TYR A 147 19.04 6.36 -14.73
CA TYR A 147 19.41 6.56 -16.14
C TYR A 147 20.58 7.53 -16.30
N LYS A 148 20.63 8.61 -15.51
CA LYS A 148 21.79 9.52 -15.49
C LYS A 148 23.08 8.79 -15.14
N CYS A 149 23.06 7.91 -14.14
CA CYS A 149 24.22 7.09 -13.77
C CYS A 149 24.61 6.11 -14.87
N GLN A 150 23.66 5.51 -15.57
CA GLN A 150 23.94 4.60 -16.69
C GLN A 150 24.54 5.36 -17.87
N LEU A 151 23.96 6.50 -18.24
CA LEU A 151 24.47 7.36 -19.30
C LEU A 151 25.91 7.84 -18.99
N GLN A 152 26.13 8.28 -17.73
CA GLN A 152 27.51 8.71 -17.32
C GLN A 152 28.51 7.59 -17.49
N LYS A 153 28.20 6.35 -17.08
CA LYS A 153 29.10 5.20 -17.29
C LYS A 153 29.40 4.96 -18.77
N SER A 154 28.40 5.09 -19.63
CA SER A 154 28.60 4.93 -21.08
C SER A 154 29.49 6.02 -21.64
N ILE A 155 29.28 7.28 -21.23
CA ILE A 155 30.14 8.42 -21.66
C ILE A 155 31.58 8.23 -21.18
N ASP A 156 31.81 7.81 -19.95
CA ASP A 156 33.12 7.59 -19.39
C ASP A 156 33.93 6.52 -20.16
N ILE A 157 33.24 5.58 -20.80
CA ILE A 157 33.85 4.51 -21.62
C ILE A 157 34.10 4.96 -23.07
N VAL A 158 33.07 5.58 -23.68
CA VAL A 158 33.06 5.82 -25.15
C VAL A 158 33.54 7.22 -25.49
N PHE A 159 33.31 8.20 -24.61
CA PHE A 159 33.61 9.60 -24.89
C PHE A 159 33.96 10.37 -23.59
N PRO A 160 35.07 10.01 -22.89
CA PRO A 160 35.42 10.59 -21.61
C PRO A 160 35.68 12.12 -21.65
N GLU A 161 36.17 12.65 -22.78
CA GLU A 161 36.43 14.07 -22.97
C GLU A 161 35.14 14.92 -22.90
N PHE A 162 33.98 14.33 -23.21
CA PHE A 162 32.70 15.01 -23.19
C PHE A 162 32.35 15.55 -21.81
N ASN A 163 32.90 14.93 -20.76
CA ASN A 163 32.66 15.38 -19.37
C ASN A 163 33.13 16.79 -19.06
N SER A 164 34.12 17.29 -19.83
CA SER A 164 34.71 18.62 -19.68
C SER A 164 34.19 19.66 -20.66
N LEU A 165 33.38 19.24 -21.66
CA LEU A 165 32.93 20.13 -22.74
C LEU A 165 31.81 21.10 -22.27
N LEU A 166 30.99 20.70 -21.37
CA LEU A 166 29.83 21.50 -20.93
C LEU A 166 29.72 21.56 -19.40
N ASN A 167 29.49 22.77 -18.88
CA ASN A 167 29.38 22.98 -17.44
C ASN A 167 28.07 22.41 -16.86
N THR A 168 27.01 22.24 -17.69
CA THR A 168 25.70 21.76 -17.25
C THR A 168 25.39 20.41 -17.84
N LYS A 169 25.68 19.36 -17.08
CA LYS A 169 25.34 17.98 -17.46
C LYS A 169 23.84 17.76 -17.54
N TYR A 170 23.41 16.89 -18.44
CA TYR A 170 22.02 16.48 -18.67
C TYR A 170 21.06 17.59 -19.06
N SER A 171 21.58 18.75 -19.51
CA SER A 171 20.76 19.80 -20.15
C SER A 171 20.27 19.33 -21.52
N LYS A 172 19.27 20.01 -22.08
CA LYS A 172 18.77 19.72 -23.41
C LYS A 172 19.88 19.72 -24.45
N THR A 173 20.72 20.77 -24.47
CA THR A 173 21.87 20.88 -25.34
C THR A 173 22.87 19.75 -25.14
N TYR A 174 23.14 19.36 -23.89
CA TYR A 174 24.04 18.24 -23.58
C TYR A 174 23.57 16.94 -24.22
N LEU A 175 22.24 16.66 -24.12
CA LEU A 175 21.66 15.46 -24.67
C LEU A 175 21.59 15.50 -26.21
N GLU A 176 21.28 16.66 -26.80
CA GLU A 176 21.24 16.85 -28.26
C GLU A 176 22.60 16.64 -28.90
N ILE A 177 23.67 17.11 -28.26
CA ILE A 177 25.06 16.88 -28.75
C ILE A 177 25.39 15.38 -28.71
N LEU A 178 25.05 14.69 -27.61
CA LEU A 178 25.30 13.24 -27.53
C LEU A 178 24.49 12.42 -28.53
N ASP A 179 23.27 12.86 -28.83
CA ASP A 179 22.39 12.21 -29.83
C ASP A 179 22.94 12.40 -31.25
N THR A 180 23.60 13.53 -31.52
CA THR A 180 24.17 13.85 -32.80
C THR A 180 25.57 13.26 -32.99
N TYR A 181 26.40 13.31 -31.95
CA TYR A 181 27.80 12.91 -31.97
C TYR A 181 28.05 11.82 -30.92
N HIS A 182 28.17 10.59 -31.37
CA HIS A 182 28.24 9.41 -30.49
C HIS A 182 29.68 9.12 -29.98
N SER A 183 30.70 9.84 -30.45
CA SER A 183 32.08 9.67 -30.03
C SER A 183 32.91 10.91 -30.31
N ALA A 184 34.11 11.05 -29.69
CA ALA A 184 35.05 12.11 -29.95
C ALA A 184 35.45 12.18 -31.44
N HIS A 185 35.55 11.04 -32.11
CA HIS A 185 35.91 10.94 -33.54
C HIS A 185 34.84 11.53 -34.47
N THR A 186 33.57 11.59 -34.06
CA THR A 186 32.47 12.16 -34.88
C THR A 186 32.34 13.67 -34.74
N ILE A 187 33.01 14.28 -33.75
CA ILE A 187 33.06 15.74 -33.56
C ILE A 187 34.28 16.37 -34.27
N ALA A 188 35.36 15.61 -34.44
CA ALA A 188 36.60 16.06 -35.09
C ALA A 188 36.43 16.12 -36.62
#